data_a134ae4a0a119030f0f5334e45ebc404
#
_entry.id   a134ae4a0a119030f0f5334e45ebc404
#
_cell.length_a   1.000
_cell.length_b   1.000
_cell.length_c   1.000
_cell.angle_alpha   90.00
_cell.angle_beta   90.00
_cell.angle_gamma   90.00
#
_symmetry.space_group_name_H-M   'P 1'
#
loop_
_entity.id
_entity.type
_entity.pdbx_description
1 polymer ?
#
loop_
_entity_poly.entity_id
_entity_poly.type
_entity_poly.pdbx_seq_one_letter_code
_entity_poly.pdbx_strand_id
1 'polypeptide(L)'
;ACGIIGLDLGATHITAVLTDLRGRVIASAYSEWPVRSDPDGARARAIELIDSCLARRPSASTRLLGIGVAVPSPVDPRHPERLSTLVLPAWGGRSGFELLRTRFGVPVFIDNDANLGALAEQWWGAGRGVSDFAYIKVATGVGSGHVIEGRVRRGATGVAGEIGHVAIDPRGALCSCGNRGCLVTFVGACALVERARALRPEYPDSSLDPATLTIEAIEAAAIADDPLAVQVVADAAGYLGIAIAGLLNLVNPGAVIIGGGLTRVGDRLLGPLREVVLRRTFVSAVAASEIKHSELGPLGVAVGAATLVLEAALADPALFPTIGAR
;
A
#
# COMPACT_ATOMS: atom_id res chain seq x y z
N ALA A 1 -23.43 6.87 -17.55
CA ALA A 1 -22.49 6.07 -16.76
C ALA A 1 -21.57 7.01 -15.99
N CYS A 2 -21.16 6.60 -14.77
CA CYS A 2 -20.18 7.31 -13.95
C CYS A 2 -18.89 6.50 -13.88
N GLY A 3 -17.76 7.20 -13.88
CA GLY A 3 -16.44 6.63 -13.64
C GLY A 3 -15.75 7.33 -12.47
N ILE A 4 -14.79 6.66 -11.87
CA ILE A 4 -13.98 7.19 -10.76
C ILE A 4 -12.52 6.98 -11.11
N ILE A 5 -11.69 8.00 -10.89
CA ILE A 5 -10.23 7.86 -10.98
C ILE A 5 -9.67 7.55 -9.60
N GLY A 6 -8.81 6.53 -9.56
CA GLY A 6 -7.93 6.26 -8.41
C GLY A 6 -6.47 6.40 -8.83
N LEU A 7 -5.71 7.12 -8.02
CA LEU A 7 -4.26 7.29 -8.17
C LEU A 7 -3.55 6.62 -7.00
N ASP A 8 -2.52 5.81 -7.29
CA ASP A 8 -1.52 5.39 -6.32
C ASP A 8 -0.20 6.10 -6.66
N LEU A 9 0.20 7.03 -5.81
CA LEU A 9 1.52 7.67 -5.85
C LEU A 9 2.43 6.90 -4.89
N GLY A 10 2.95 5.77 -5.35
CA GLY A 10 3.96 5.00 -4.61
C GLY A 10 5.28 5.77 -4.49
N ALA A 11 6.24 5.23 -3.76
CA ALA A 11 7.54 5.90 -3.58
C ALA A 11 8.33 6.04 -4.91
N THR A 12 8.17 5.07 -5.82
CA THR A 12 8.94 4.89 -7.05
C THR A 12 8.09 4.77 -8.31
N HIS A 13 6.76 4.92 -8.19
CA HIS A 13 5.84 4.75 -9.31
C HIS A 13 4.56 5.56 -9.13
N ILE A 14 3.84 5.73 -10.21
CA ILE A 14 2.47 6.28 -10.23
C ILE A 14 1.59 5.32 -11.01
N THR A 15 0.48 4.92 -10.43
CA THR A 15 -0.55 4.11 -11.07
C THR A 15 -1.86 4.88 -11.08
N ALA A 16 -2.50 4.99 -12.25
CA ALA A 16 -3.85 5.50 -12.38
C ALA A 16 -4.79 4.38 -12.81
N VAL A 17 -5.99 4.35 -12.24
CA VAL A 17 -7.08 3.49 -12.70
C VAL A 17 -8.34 4.32 -12.94
N LEU A 18 -9.10 3.95 -13.95
CA LEU A 18 -10.49 4.36 -14.13
C LEU A 18 -11.37 3.16 -13.76
N THR A 19 -12.25 3.34 -12.79
CA THR A 19 -13.19 2.28 -12.38
C THR A 19 -14.64 2.67 -12.68
N ASP A 20 -15.51 1.66 -12.75
CA ASP A 20 -16.95 1.85 -12.61
C ASP A 20 -17.34 1.93 -11.11
N LEU A 21 -18.64 2.14 -10.83
CA LEU A 21 -19.18 2.20 -9.46
C LEU A 21 -19.18 0.84 -8.74
N ARG A 22 -18.78 -0.23 -9.41
CA ARG A 22 -18.62 -1.59 -8.84
C ARG A 22 -17.15 -1.93 -8.60
N GLY A 23 -16.26 -0.94 -8.67
CA GLY A 23 -14.83 -1.15 -8.48
C GLY A 23 -14.13 -1.89 -9.63
N ARG A 24 -14.80 -2.16 -10.75
CA ARG A 24 -14.18 -2.82 -11.90
C ARG A 24 -13.28 -1.86 -12.62
N VAL A 25 -12.04 -2.24 -12.84
CA VAL A 25 -11.07 -1.44 -13.59
C VAL A 25 -11.45 -1.46 -15.09
N ILE A 26 -11.75 -0.27 -15.62
CA ILE A 26 -12.05 -0.04 -17.04
C ILE A 26 -10.76 0.20 -17.81
N ALA A 27 -9.86 1.00 -17.22
CA ALA A 27 -8.55 1.33 -17.78
C ALA A 27 -7.55 1.52 -16.67
N SER A 28 -6.28 1.24 -16.95
CA SER A 28 -5.16 1.54 -16.08
C SER A 28 -3.98 2.10 -16.87
N ALA A 29 -3.17 2.91 -16.22
CA ALA A 29 -1.93 3.45 -16.73
C ALA A 29 -0.88 3.46 -15.61
N TYR A 30 0.37 3.20 -15.95
CA TYR A 30 1.48 3.07 -15.01
C TYR A 30 2.70 3.85 -15.52
N SER A 31 3.46 4.39 -14.59
CA SER A 31 4.77 4.98 -14.87
C SER A 31 5.68 4.81 -13.66
N GLU A 32 6.90 4.40 -13.89
CA GLU A 32 7.97 4.61 -12.92
C GLU A 32 8.23 6.11 -12.79
N TRP A 33 8.35 6.58 -11.54
CA TRP A 33 8.62 7.99 -11.23
C TRP A 33 9.19 8.12 -9.82
N PRO A 34 10.21 8.97 -9.60
CA PRO A 34 10.77 9.18 -8.28
C PRO A 34 9.90 10.15 -7.46
N VAL A 35 8.70 9.70 -7.07
CA VAL A 35 7.64 10.51 -6.43
C VAL A 35 8.14 11.23 -5.18
N ARG A 36 9.04 10.61 -4.40
CA ARG A 36 9.55 11.20 -3.16
C ARG A 36 10.42 12.43 -3.38
N SER A 37 11.17 12.51 -4.49
CA SER A 37 12.15 13.55 -4.77
C SER A 37 11.71 14.55 -5.83
N ASP A 38 10.69 14.22 -6.64
CA ASP A 38 10.18 15.10 -7.69
C ASP A 38 8.65 15.24 -7.61
N PRO A 39 8.15 16.11 -6.71
CA PRO A 39 6.71 16.29 -6.53
C PRO A 39 6.03 17.00 -7.71
N ASP A 40 6.71 17.91 -8.40
CA ASP A 40 6.12 18.64 -9.55
C ASP A 40 5.98 17.73 -10.75
N GLY A 41 7.02 16.96 -11.07
CA GLY A 41 6.96 15.94 -12.11
C GLY A 41 5.95 14.84 -11.77
N ALA A 42 5.85 14.43 -10.51
CA ALA A 42 4.84 13.46 -10.09
C ALA A 42 3.41 13.95 -10.33
N ARG A 43 3.12 15.23 -10.03
CA ARG A 43 1.80 15.84 -10.30
C ARG A 43 1.51 15.94 -11.79
N ALA A 44 2.49 16.36 -12.60
CA ALA A 44 2.36 16.43 -14.04
C ALA A 44 2.11 15.04 -14.64
N ARG A 45 2.90 14.04 -14.20
CA ARG A 45 2.76 12.65 -14.67
C ARG A 45 1.42 12.04 -14.27
N ALA A 46 0.92 12.34 -13.06
CA ALA A 46 -0.41 11.90 -12.63
C ALA A 46 -1.50 12.41 -13.57
N ILE A 47 -1.44 13.68 -14.01
CA ILE A 47 -2.39 14.25 -15.01
C ILE A 47 -2.35 13.48 -16.31
N GLU A 48 -1.16 13.20 -16.85
CA GLU A 48 -1.00 12.45 -18.10
C GLU A 48 -1.60 11.03 -18.00
N LEU A 49 -1.38 10.35 -16.89
CA LEU A 49 -1.93 9.03 -16.65
C LEU A 49 -3.45 9.05 -16.49
N ILE A 50 -4.01 10.08 -15.83
CA ILE A 50 -5.47 10.29 -15.76
C ILE A 50 -6.03 10.51 -17.16
N ASP A 51 -5.44 11.41 -17.96
CA ASP A 51 -5.90 11.70 -19.33
C ASP A 51 -5.84 10.43 -20.20
N SER A 52 -4.79 9.59 -20.06
CA SER A 52 -4.68 8.28 -20.72
C SER A 52 -5.80 7.31 -20.31
N CYS A 53 -6.16 7.26 -19.03
CA CYS A 53 -7.28 6.43 -18.56
C CYS A 53 -8.62 6.96 -19.10
N LEU A 54 -8.84 8.27 -19.07
CA LEU A 54 -10.07 8.90 -19.55
C LEU A 54 -10.25 8.76 -21.07
N ALA A 55 -9.17 8.71 -21.83
CA ALA A 55 -9.23 8.45 -23.28
C ALA A 55 -9.80 7.04 -23.60
N ARG A 56 -9.69 6.10 -22.68
CA ARG A 56 -10.19 4.71 -22.80
C ARG A 56 -11.58 4.50 -22.18
N ARG A 57 -12.26 5.58 -21.76
CA ARG A 57 -13.61 5.47 -21.21
C ARG A 57 -14.61 4.91 -22.25
N PRO A 58 -15.59 4.11 -21.81
CA PRO A 58 -16.54 3.44 -22.71
C PRO A 58 -17.39 4.40 -23.57
N SER A 59 -17.61 5.61 -23.08
CA SER A 59 -18.39 6.64 -23.75
C SER A 59 -17.93 8.04 -23.35
N ALA A 60 -17.97 8.99 -24.28
CA ALA A 60 -17.73 10.41 -24.00
C ALA A 60 -18.73 10.99 -22.96
N SER A 61 -19.92 10.37 -22.81
CA SER A 61 -20.92 10.73 -21.82
C SER A 61 -20.64 10.15 -20.41
N THR A 62 -19.60 9.34 -20.22
CA THR A 62 -19.19 8.88 -18.90
C THR A 62 -18.71 10.07 -18.07
N ARG A 63 -19.46 10.42 -17.04
CA ARG A 63 -19.12 11.53 -16.13
C ARG A 63 -18.12 11.03 -15.08
N LEU A 64 -17.08 11.83 -14.84
CA LEU A 64 -16.15 11.58 -13.74
C LEU A 64 -16.79 12.04 -12.42
N LEU A 65 -16.84 11.15 -11.43
CA LEU A 65 -17.43 11.42 -10.11
C LEU A 65 -16.44 12.14 -9.19
N GLY A 66 -15.16 11.75 -9.25
CA GLY A 66 -14.09 12.31 -8.44
C GLY A 66 -12.77 11.59 -8.69
N ILE A 67 -11.75 12.09 -8.02
CA ILE A 67 -10.39 11.53 -8.03
C ILE A 67 -9.98 11.20 -6.60
N GLY A 68 -9.62 9.94 -6.34
CA GLY A 68 -8.99 9.51 -5.11
C GLY A 68 -7.48 9.42 -5.31
N VAL A 69 -6.71 9.80 -4.29
CA VAL A 69 -5.24 9.80 -4.32
C VAL A 69 -4.69 9.10 -3.10
N ALA A 70 -3.93 8.04 -3.34
CA ALA A 70 -3.11 7.37 -2.35
C ALA A 70 -1.74 8.01 -2.29
N VAL A 71 -1.23 8.29 -1.09
CA VAL A 71 0.12 8.83 -0.89
C VAL A 71 0.90 7.96 0.11
N PRO A 72 2.24 7.81 -0.06
CA PRO A 72 3.08 7.03 0.83
C PRO A 72 3.47 7.85 2.09
N SER A 73 2.46 8.42 2.76
CA SER A 73 2.61 9.30 3.92
C SER A 73 1.36 9.20 4.79
N PRO A 74 1.47 9.34 6.11
CA PRO A 74 0.32 9.58 6.96
C PRO A 74 -0.47 10.80 6.48
N VAL A 75 -1.81 10.70 6.55
CA VAL A 75 -2.73 11.78 6.17
C VAL A 75 -3.69 12.04 7.34
N ASP A 76 -3.66 13.25 7.89
CA ASP A 76 -4.65 13.69 8.87
C ASP A 76 -5.99 13.93 8.16
N PRO A 77 -7.08 13.21 8.49
CA PRO A 77 -8.37 13.38 7.82
C PRO A 77 -8.94 14.81 7.92
N ARG A 78 -8.49 15.59 8.92
CA ARG A 78 -8.93 16.99 9.11
C ARG A 78 -8.16 17.95 8.20
N HIS A 79 -6.98 17.56 7.73
CA HIS A 79 -6.07 18.36 6.91
C HIS A 79 -5.42 17.50 5.81
N PRO A 80 -6.21 16.88 4.90
CA PRO A 80 -5.70 15.93 3.91
C PRO A 80 -4.76 16.58 2.87
N GLU A 81 -4.78 17.91 2.77
CA GLU A 81 -3.86 18.68 1.93
C GLU A 81 -2.43 18.74 2.47
N ARG A 82 -2.23 18.39 3.76
CA ARG A 82 -0.92 18.42 4.43
C ARG A 82 -0.26 17.06 4.39
N LEU A 83 1.00 17.03 3.95
CA LEU A 83 1.84 15.83 3.94
C LEU A 83 2.98 15.96 4.94
N SER A 84 3.44 14.83 5.47
CA SER A 84 4.57 14.81 6.39
C SER A 84 5.88 15.20 5.68
N THR A 85 6.52 16.25 6.13
CA THR A 85 7.86 16.64 5.64
C THR A 85 8.97 15.69 6.07
N LEU A 86 8.72 14.87 7.09
CA LEU A 86 9.63 13.79 7.50
C LEU A 86 9.63 12.65 6.47
N VAL A 87 8.46 12.29 5.94
CA VAL A 87 8.29 11.18 4.99
C VAL A 87 8.52 11.64 3.56
N LEU A 88 8.03 12.83 3.22
CA LEU A 88 8.09 13.43 1.88
C LEU A 88 8.69 14.85 1.93
N PRO A 89 9.99 14.99 2.25
CA PRO A 89 10.60 16.31 2.46
C PRO A 89 10.53 17.22 1.24
N ALA A 90 10.71 16.70 0.02
CA ALA A 90 10.65 17.47 -1.22
C ALA A 90 9.26 18.05 -1.51
N TRP A 91 8.20 17.51 -0.90
CA TRP A 91 6.81 17.98 -1.08
C TRP A 91 6.50 19.26 -0.29
N GLY A 92 7.40 19.72 0.57
CA GLY A 92 7.25 20.97 1.33
C GLY A 92 6.03 21.04 2.24
N GLY A 93 5.50 19.89 2.67
CA GLY A 93 4.35 19.78 3.57
C GLY A 93 2.99 19.93 2.90
N ARG A 94 2.91 20.00 1.58
CA ARG A 94 1.65 20.16 0.83
C ARG A 94 1.51 19.14 -0.29
N SER A 95 0.30 18.61 -0.48
CA SER A 95 0.00 17.68 -1.57
C SER A 95 0.00 18.35 -2.95
N GLY A 96 -0.52 19.57 -3.04
CA GLY A 96 -0.66 20.32 -4.29
C GLY A 96 -1.70 19.72 -5.26
N PHE A 97 -2.59 18.84 -4.78
CA PHE A 97 -3.60 18.18 -5.63
C PHE A 97 -4.82 19.06 -5.94
N GLU A 98 -4.85 20.32 -5.46
CA GLU A 98 -5.83 21.33 -5.90
C GLU A 98 -5.78 21.53 -7.42
N LEU A 99 -4.62 21.31 -8.04
CA LEU A 99 -4.47 21.37 -9.49
C LEU A 99 -5.30 20.28 -10.21
N LEU A 100 -5.49 19.10 -9.61
CA LEU A 100 -6.35 18.05 -10.16
C LEU A 100 -7.83 18.49 -10.12
N ARG A 101 -8.26 19.11 -9.01
CA ARG A 101 -9.62 19.68 -8.90
C ARG A 101 -9.86 20.72 -9.97
N THR A 102 -8.90 21.64 -10.15
CA THR A 102 -9.01 22.70 -11.18
C THR A 102 -9.02 22.14 -12.60
N ARG A 103 -8.16 21.15 -12.87
CA ARG A 103 -8.02 20.57 -14.21
C ARG A 103 -9.22 19.73 -14.65
N PHE A 104 -9.78 18.93 -13.71
CA PHE A 104 -10.82 17.95 -14.03
C PHE A 104 -12.23 18.36 -13.58
N GLY A 105 -12.35 19.43 -12.79
CA GLY A 105 -13.65 19.97 -12.33
C GLY A 105 -14.41 19.05 -11.36
N VAL A 106 -13.70 18.16 -10.64
CA VAL A 106 -14.29 17.16 -9.73
C VAL A 106 -13.61 17.19 -8.36
N PRO A 107 -14.27 16.70 -7.30
CA PRO A 107 -13.68 16.59 -5.98
C PRO A 107 -12.45 15.64 -5.98
N VAL A 108 -11.49 15.95 -5.10
CA VAL A 108 -10.27 15.16 -4.89
C VAL A 108 -10.21 14.76 -3.43
N PHE A 109 -10.02 13.46 -3.19
CA PHE A 109 -9.90 12.86 -1.87
C PHE A 109 -8.50 12.22 -1.72
N ILE A 110 -7.88 12.36 -0.56
CA ILE A 110 -6.51 11.93 -0.32
C ILE A 110 -6.47 11.07 0.94
N ASP A 111 -5.75 9.95 0.90
CA ASP A 111 -5.47 9.13 2.07
C ASP A 111 -4.12 8.40 1.93
N ASN A 112 -3.69 7.79 3.03
CA ASN A 112 -2.52 6.94 3.07
C ASN A 112 -2.71 5.67 2.21
N ASP A 113 -1.65 5.22 1.56
CA ASP A 113 -1.65 4.08 0.62
C ASP A 113 -2.02 2.74 1.29
N ALA A 114 -1.59 2.49 2.54
CA ALA A 114 -1.97 1.28 3.26
C ALA A 114 -3.43 1.32 3.73
N ASN A 115 -3.94 2.49 4.13
CA ASN A 115 -5.37 2.67 4.43
C ASN A 115 -6.23 2.38 3.20
N LEU A 116 -5.81 2.86 2.03
CA LEU A 116 -6.55 2.63 0.79
C LEU A 116 -6.41 1.20 0.29
N GLY A 117 -5.27 0.54 0.54
CA GLY A 117 -5.14 -0.91 0.35
C GLY A 117 -6.14 -1.69 1.22
N ALA A 118 -6.27 -1.31 2.50
CA ALA A 118 -7.27 -1.91 3.39
C ALA A 118 -8.71 -1.67 2.90
N LEU A 119 -9.02 -0.45 2.46
CA LEU A 119 -10.33 -0.11 1.92
C LEU A 119 -10.66 -0.93 0.66
N ALA A 120 -9.68 -1.11 -0.22
CA ALA A 120 -9.85 -1.94 -1.41
C ALA A 120 -10.16 -3.39 -1.06
N GLU A 121 -9.38 -3.98 -0.15
CA GLU A 121 -9.58 -5.36 0.30
C GLU A 121 -10.92 -5.54 1.01
N GLN A 122 -11.38 -4.55 1.77
CA GLN A 122 -12.69 -4.55 2.43
C GLN A 122 -13.84 -4.64 1.43
N TRP A 123 -13.78 -3.87 0.36
CA TRP A 123 -14.87 -3.78 -0.61
C TRP A 123 -14.81 -4.86 -1.69
N TRP A 124 -13.61 -5.20 -2.15
CA TRP A 124 -13.45 -5.94 -3.41
C TRP A 124 -12.58 -7.19 -3.30
N GLY A 125 -11.83 -7.37 -2.19
CA GLY A 125 -10.82 -8.41 -2.05
C GLY A 125 -11.01 -9.33 -0.83
N ALA A 126 -9.89 -9.78 -0.29
CA ALA A 126 -9.79 -10.79 0.79
C ALA A 126 -10.41 -10.36 2.13
N GLY A 127 -10.69 -9.07 2.32
CA GLY A 127 -11.33 -8.50 3.51
C GLY A 127 -12.86 -8.45 3.44
N ARG A 128 -13.47 -8.90 2.34
CA ARG A 128 -14.94 -8.88 2.19
C ARG A 128 -15.61 -9.75 3.25
N GLY A 129 -16.58 -9.14 3.94
CA GLY A 129 -17.34 -9.84 5.01
C GLY A 129 -16.59 -9.98 6.33
N VAL A 130 -15.37 -9.45 6.45
CA VAL A 130 -14.59 -9.41 7.70
C VAL A 130 -14.69 -8.01 8.29
N SER A 131 -15.30 -7.90 9.49
CA SER A 131 -15.51 -6.59 10.17
C SER A 131 -14.22 -6.00 10.72
N ASP A 132 -13.27 -6.86 11.11
CA ASP A 132 -12.06 -6.47 11.81
C ASP A 132 -10.86 -7.20 11.19
N PHE A 133 -10.03 -6.47 10.45
CA PHE A 133 -8.81 -7.01 9.85
C PHE A 133 -7.71 -5.94 9.74
N ALA A 134 -6.48 -6.38 9.57
CA ALA A 134 -5.35 -5.54 9.24
C ALA A 134 -4.85 -5.86 7.82
N TYR A 135 -4.66 -4.84 7.00
CA TYR A 135 -3.93 -4.93 5.75
C TYR A 135 -2.50 -4.45 5.97
N ILE A 136 -1.51 -5.23 5.58
CA ILE A 136 -0.10 -4.88 5.70
C ILE A 136 0.51 -4.80 4.30
N LYS A 137 0.94 -3.61 3.93
CA LYS A 137 1.64 -3.34 2.67
C LYS A 137 3.15 -3.51 2.89
N VAL A 138 3.77 -4.46 2.19
CA VAL A 138 5.22 -4.67 2.18
C VAL A 138 5.76 -4.37 0.79
N ALA A 139 6.45 -3.23 0.65
CA ALA A 139 6.97 -2.72 -0.61
C ALA A 139 8.30 -1.97 -0.36
N THR A 140 8.52 -0.80 -0.98
CA THR A 140 9.66 0.08 -0.65
C THR A 140 9.69 0.40 0.85
N GLY A 141 8.52 0.68 1.43
CA GLY A 141 8.29 0.80 2.86
C GLY A 141 7.36 -0.30 3.38
N VAL A 142 7.02 -0.20 4.67
CA VAL A 142 6.04 -1.07 5.35
C VAL A 142 5.02 -0.19 6.04
N GLY A 143 3.76 -0.37 5.71
CA GLY A 143 2.64 0.31 6.35
C GLY A 143 1.50 -0.65 6.63
N SER A 144 0.55 -0.27 7.47
CA SER A 144 -0.68 -1.03 7.64
C SER A 144 -1.92 -0.15 7.66
N GLY A 145 -3.02 -0.67 7.13
CA GLY A 145 -4.35 -0.11 7.27
C GLY A 145 -5.20 -1.03 8.14
N HIS A 146 -5.93 -0.47 9.08
CA HIS A 146 -6.75 -1.24 10.01
C HIS A 146 -8.22 -0.98 9.74
N VAL A 147 -8.97 -2.04 9.50
CA VAL A 147 -10.44 -2.02 9.49
C VAL A 147 -10.92 -2.55 10.83
N ILE A 148 -11.70 -1.76 11.54
CA ILE A 148 -12.30 -2.11 12.84
C ILE A 148 -13.77 -1.70 12.78
N GLU A 149 -14.66 -2.64 13.10
CA GLU A 149 -16.13 -2.45 12.97
C GLU A 149 -16.54 -2.02 11.56
N GLY A 150 -15.90 -2.61 10.54
CA GLY A 150 -16.17 -2.34 9.14
C GLY A 150 -15.73 -0.94 8.65
N ARG A 151 -14.83 -0.25 9.37
CA ARG A 151 -14.36 1.09 9.01
C ARG A 151 -12.84 1.20 9.09
N VAL A 152 -12.23 1.84 8.11
CA VAL A 152 -10.80 2.15 8.15
C VAL A 152 -10.50 3.11 9.30
N ARG A 153 -9.64 2.70 10.22
CA ARG A 153 -9.23 3.45 11.42
C ARG A 153 -7.94 4.20 11.17
N ARG A 154 -8.04 5.51 11.04
CA ARG A 154 -6.90 6.41 10.77
C ARG A 154 -6.22 6.93 12.04
N GLY A 155 -6.82 6.67 13.22
CA GLY A 155 -6.35 7.22 14.50
C GLY A 155 -6.70 8.72 14.67
N ALA A 156 -6.18 9.31 15.73
CA ALA A 156 -6.50 10.69 16.11
C ALA A 156 -5.94 11.74 15.12
N THR A 157 -4.82 11.43 14.48
CA THR A 157 -4.07 12.36 13.60
C THR A 157 -3.66 11.73 12.28
N GLY A 158 -4.26 10.60 11.89
CA GLY A 158 -3.95 9.92 10.64
C GLY A 158 -2.70 9.03 10.65
N VAL A 159 -2.11 8.78 11.82
CA VAL A 159 -0.86 7.98 11.95
C VAL A 159 -1.09 6.54 12.43
N ALA A 160 -2.35 6.10 12.56
CA ALA A 160 -2.59 4.70 12.87
C ALA A 160 -2.09 3.81 11.71
N GLY A 161 -1.47 2.69 12.06
CA GLY A 161 -0.96 1.76 11.05
C GLY A 161 0.51 1.93 10.67
N GLU A 162 1.27 2.78 11.35
CA GLU A 162 2.72 2.96 11.15
C GLU A 162 3.54 1.77 11.69
N ILE A 163 3.11 0.54 11.39
CA ILE A 163 3.75 -0.71 11.84
C ILE A 163 5.22 -0.81 11.39
N GLY A 164 5.55 -0.21 10.25
CA GLY A 164 6.91 -0.14 9.72
C GLY A 164 7.88 0.57 10.66
N HIS A 165 7.38 1.42 11.55
CA HIS A 165 8.18 2.19 12.53
C HIS A 165 8.12 1.62 13.95
N VAL A 166 7.50 0.46 14.15
CA VAL A 166 7.61 -0.30 15.41
C VAL A 166 9.02 -0.87 15.52
N ALA A 167 9.71 -0.60 16.64
CA ALA A 167 11.04 -1.14 16.92
C ALA A 167 10.96 -2.64 17.18
N ILE A 168 11.56 -3.45 16.31
CA ILE A 168 11.65 -4.91 16.42
C ILE A 168 12.93 -5.31 17.17
N ASP A 169 14.03 -4.59 16.93
CA ASP A 169 15.28 -4.72 17.68
C ASP A 169 15.83 -3.33 18.03
N PRO A 170 15.80 -2.92 19.32
CA PRO A 170 16.30 -1.61 19.72
C PRO A 170 17.79 -1.35 19.40
N ARG A 171 18.56 -2.41 19.13
CA ARG A 171 19.98 -2.34 18.72
C ARG A 171 20.17 -2.35 17.21
N GLY A 172 19.10 -2.44 16.43
CA GLY A 172 19.13 -2.50 14.97
C GLY A 172 19.57 -1.20 14.31
N ALA A 173 19.53 -1.18 12.99
CA ALA A 173 19.93 -0.05 12.16
C ALA A 173 19.13 1.22 12.45
N LEU A 174 19.74 2.38 12.20
CA LEU A 174 19.06 3.68 12.30
C LEU A 174 17.98 3.77 11.20
N CYS A 175 16.76 4.10 11.60
CA CYS A 175 15.65 4.33 10.70
C CYS A 175 15.57 5.82 10.30
N SER A 176 15.02 6.11 9.12
CA SER A 176 14.75 7.48 8.66
C SER A 176 13.85 8.28 9.61
N CYS A 177 13.03 7.63 10.46
CA CYS A 177 12.21 8.28 11.47
C CYS A 177 13.00 8.73 12.72
N GLY A 178 14.31 8.45 12.80
CA GLY A 178 15.18 8.78 13.92
C GLY A 178 15.31 7.67 14.98
N ASN A 179 14.44 6.67 14.98
CA ASN A 179 14.53 5.51 15.88
C ASN A 179 15.47 4.44 15.32
N ARG A 180 15.79 3.42 16.16
CA ARG A 180 16.58 2.25 15.74
C ARG A 180 15.74 1.00 15.67
N GLY A 181 16.10 0.12 14.70
CA GLY A 181 15.53 -1.22 14.58
C GLY A 181 14.05 -1.28 14.29
N CYS A 182 13.53 -0.26 13.61
CA CYS A 182 12.17 -0.27 13.09
C CYS A 182 11.97 -1.43 12.11
N LEU A 183 10.78 -2.01 12.04
CA LEU A 183 10.45 -3.12 11.14
C LEU A 183 10.89 -2.86 9.70
N VAL A 184 10.69 -1.65 9.19
CA VAL A 184 11.06 -1.26 7.81
C VAL A 184 12.56 -1.41 7.54
N THR A 185 13.42 -1.36 8.56
CA THR A 185 14.88 -1.55 8.41
C THR A 185 15.27 -3.03 8.27
N PHE A 186 14.31 -3.95 8.36
CA PHE A 186 14.50 -5.40 8.17
C PHE A 186 13.75 -5.95 6.95
N VAL A 187 12.58 -5.35 6.61
CA VAL A 187 11.70 -5.92 5.57
C VAL A 187 11.36 -4.95 4.44
N GLY A 188 11.76 -3.68 4.51
CA GLY A 188 11.63 -2.75 3.39
C GLY A 188 12.58 -3.13 2.24
N ALA A 189 12.23 -2.77 0.99
CA ALA A 189 12.99 -3.19 -0.20
C ALA A 189 14.50 -2.93 -0.09
N CYS A 190 14.92 -1.73 0.38
CA CYS A 190 16.34 -1.43 0.58
C CYS A 190 17.00 -2.37 1.59
N ALA A 191 16.30 -2.70 2.69
CA ALA A 191 16.83 -3.59 3.72
C ALA A 191 17.03 -5.02 3.18
N LEU A 192 16.11 -5.50 2.35
CA LEU A 192 16.23 -6.83 1.74
C LEU A 192 17.37 -6.90 0.73
N VAL A 193 17.58 -5.85 -0.07
CA VAL A 193 18.73 -5.73 -0.98
C VAL A 193 20.03 -5.73 -0.20
N GLU A 194 20.16 -4.95 0.87
CA GLU A 194 21.36 -4.94 1.71
C GLU A 194 21.59 -6.29 2.42
N ARG A 195 20.51 -6.94 2.86
CA ARG A 195 20.60 -8.28 3.45
C ARG A 195 21.11 -9.32 2.45
N ALA A 196 20.61 -9.29 1.22
CA ALA A 196 21.07 -10.16 0.16
C ALA A 196 22.57 -9.92 -0.15
N ARG A 197 23.02 -8.65 -0.21
CA ARG A 197 24.44 -8.31 -0.39
C ARG A 197 25.29 -8.86 0.74
N ALA A 198 24.86 -8.71 1.98
CA ALA A 198 25.59 -9.19 3.15
C ALA A 198 25.74 -10.71 3.18
N LEU A 199 24.68 -11.43 2.78
CA LEU A 199 24.68 -12.89 2.76
C LEU A 199 25.35 -13.51 1.50
N ARG A 200 25.54 -12.74 0.43
CA ARG A 200 26.04 -13.24 -0.85
C ARG A 200 27.31 -14.12 -0.76
N PRO A 201 28.31 -13.79 0.10
CA PRO A 201 29.51 -14.64 0.24
C PRO A 201 29.21 -16.05 0.79
N GLU A 202 28.12 -16.24 1.52
CA GLU A 202 27.70 -17.52 2.09
C GLU A 202 26.96 -18.40 1.06
N TYR A 203 26.53 -17.81 -0.07
CA TYR A 203 25.74 -18.45 -1.12
C TYR A 203 26.43 -18.34 -2.50
N PRO A 204 27.59 -19.02 -2.72
CA PRO A 204 28.35 -18.87 -3.94
C PRO A 204 27.59 -19.30 -5.21
N ASP A 205 26.63 -20.22 -5.08
CA ASP A 205 25.83 -20.76 -6.19
C ASP A 205 24.56 -19.93 -6.49
N SER A 206 24.32 -18.85 -5.76
CA SER A 206 23.16 -17.98 -6.03
C SER A 206 23.27 -17.31 -7.40
N SER A 207 22.15 -17.22 -8.10
CA SER A 207 22.01 -16.54 -9.39
C SER A 207 22.01 -15.01 -9.29
N LEU A 208 21.89 -14.46 -8.08
CA LEU A 208 21.80 -13.01 -7.84
C LEU A 208 23.17 -12.34 -8.04
N ASP A 209 23.22 -11.37 -8.96
CA ASP A 209 24.40 -10.55 -9.21
C ASP A 209 24.43 -9.35 -8.23
N PRO A 210 25.45 -9.22 -7.37
CA PRO A 210 25.56 -8.09 -6.44
C PRO A 210 25.60 -6.71 -7.10
N ALA A 211 26.03 -6.62 -8.37
CA ALA A 211 26.13 -5.35 -9.10
C ALA A 211 24.77 -4.83 -9.56
N THR A 212 23.82 -5.72 -9.86
CA THR A 212 22.50 -5.39 -10.40
C THR A 212 21.35 -5.77 -9.47
N LEU A 213 21.65 -5.95 -8.18
CA LEU A 213 20.72 -6.45 -7.19
C LEU A 213 19.59 -5.46 -6.91
N THR A 214 18.36 -5.88 -7.20
CA THR A 214 17.12 -5.14 -6.92
C THR A 214 16.14 -6.02 -6.15
N ILE A 215 15.09 -5.44 -5.60
CA ILE A 215 14.05 -6.21 -4.92
C ILE A 215 13.31 -7.15 -5.90
N GLU A 216 13.09 -6.70 -7.12
CA GLU A 216 12.44 -7.50 -8.17
C GLU A 216 13.29 -8.71 -8.57
N ALA A 217 14.63 -8.54 -8.60
CA ALA A 217 15.56 -9.64 -8.83
C ALA A 217 15.50 -10.67 -7.69
N ILE A 218 15.44 -10.21 -6.42
CA ILE A 218 15.30 -11.08 -5.24
C ILE A 218 13.97 -11.83 -5.30
N GLU A 219 12.86 -11.15 -5.61
CA GLU A 219 11.54 -11.77 -5.73
C GLU A 219 11.55 -12.87 -6.84
N ALA A 220 12.08 -12.54 -8.02
CA ALA A 220 12.17 -13.49 -9.13
C ALA A 220 13.04 -14.70 -8.79
N ALA A 221 14.21 -14.47 -8.18
CA ALA A 221 15.12 -15.53 -7.74
C ALA A 221 14.49 -16.41 -6.65
N ALA A 222 13.75 -15.81 -5.69
CA ALA A 222 13.04 -16.58 -4.67
C ALA A 222 11.96 -17.47 -5.28
N ILE A 223 11.24 -16.98 -6.31
CA ILE A 223 10.27 -17.80 -7.05
C ILE A 223 10.95 -18.97 -7.77
N ALA A 224 12.19 -18.76 -8.24
CA ALA A 224 13.02 -19.78 -8.90
C ALA A 224 13.80 -20.67 -7.91
N ASP A 225 13.49 -20.63 -6.61
CA ASP A 225 14.17 -21.40 -5.55
C ASP A 225 15.67 -21.12 -5.39
N ASP A 226 16.12 -19.90 -5.72
CA ASP A 226 17.48 -19.48 -5.41
C ASP A 226 17.71 -19.46 -3.89
N PRO A 227 18.75 -20.16 -3.38
CA PRO A 227 18.91 -20.36 -1.94
C PRO A 227 19.16 -19.06 -1.16
N LEU A 228 19.85 -18.07 -1.74
CA LEU A 228 20.07 -16.77 -1.13
C LEU A 228 18.76 -15.99 -1.05
N ALA A 229 18.02 -15.94 -2.15
CA ALA A 229 16.76 -15.22 -2.21
C ALA A 229 15.71 -15.83 -1.26
N VAL A 230 15.61 -17.16 -1.19
CA VAL A 230 14.76 -17.88 -0.24
C VAL A 230 15.12 -17.53 1.20
N GLN A 231 16.44 -17.49 1.53
CA GLN A 231 16.89 -17.11 2.88
C GLN A 231 16.52 -15.66 3.22
N VAL A 232 16.72 -14.73 2.29
CA VAL A 232 16.33 -13.30 2.50
C VAL A 232 14.83 -13.15 2.74
N VAL A 233 14.00 -13.87 1.98
CA VAL A 233 12.54 -13.88 2.16
C VAL A 233 12.15 -14.52 3.49
N ALA A 234 12.81 -15.60 3.91
CA ALA A 234 12.57 -16.24 5.21
C ALA A 234 12.94 -15.32 6.39
N ASP A 235 14.06 -14.59 6.29
CA ASP A 235 14.45 -13.58 7.28
C ASP A 235 13.38 -12.47 7.38
N ALA A 236 12.92 -11.97 6.23
CA ALA A 236 11.84 -10.98 6.16
C ALA A 236 10.54 -11.49 6.82
N ALA A 237 10.16 -12.73 6.51
CA ALA A 237 9.00 -13.40 7.13
C ALA A 237 9.15 -13.48 8.66
N GLY A 238 10.36 -13.74 9.15
CA GLY A 238 10.69 -13.78 10.57
C GLY A 238 10.39 -12.45 11.27
N TYR A 239 10.92 -11.35 10.76
CA TYR A 239 10.71 -10.01 11.34
C TYR A 239 9.27 -9.53 11.18
N LEU A 240 8.67 -9.76 10.01
CA LEU A 240 7.26 -9.43 9.77
C LEU A 240 6.35 -10.22 10.71
N GLY A 241 6.65 -11.50 10.94
CA GLY A 241 5.92 -12.35 11.88
C GLY A 241 5.98 -11.87 13.32
N ILE A 242 7.12 -11.28 13.77
CA ILE A 242 7.24 -10.66 15.10
C ILE A 242 6.27 -9.47 15.21
N ALA A 243 6.25 -8.59 14.21
CA ALA A 243 5.37 -7.42 14.21
C ALA A 243 3.89 -7.81 14.18
N ILE A 244 3.54 -8.80 13.33
CA ILE A 244 2.17 -9.29 13.21
C ILE A 244 1.73 -9.98 14.50
N ALA A 245 2.58 -10.77 15.15
CA ALA A 245 2.25 -11.37 16.45
C ALA A 245 1.94 -10.29 17.50
N GLY A 246 2.72 -9.20 17.53
CA GLY A 246 2.43 -8.03 18.38
C GLY A 246 1.06 -7.40 18.06
N LEU A 247 0.76 -7.20 16.77
CA LEU A 247 -0.53 -6.69 16.33
C LEU A 247 -1.69 -7.61 16.74
N LEU A 248 -1.55 -8.92 16.54
CA LEU A 248 -2.56 -9.91 16.94
C LEU A 248 -2.81 -9.88 18.45
N ASN A 249 -1.76 -9.76 19.26
CA ASN A 249 -1.89 -9.70 20.72
C ASN A 249 -2.53 -8.38 21.21
N LEU A 250 -2.43 -7.27 20.46
CA LEU A 250 -2.94 -5.95 20.85
C LEU A 250 -4.33 -5.65 20.30
N VAL A 251 -4.61 -6.05 19.05
CA VAL A 251 -5.81 -5.66 18.30
C VAL A 251 -6.74 -6.84 18.07
N ASN A 252 -6.18 -8.06 17.99
CA ASN A 252 -6.92 -9.30 17.73
C ASN A 252 -7.87 -9.24 16.51
N PRO A 253 -7.39 -8.84 15.32
CA PRO A 253 -8.22 -8.81 14.11
C PRO A 253 -8.58 -10.23 13.67
N GLY A 254 -9.72 -10.40 12.99
CA GLY A 254 -10.15 -11.68 12.41
C GLY A 254 -9.30 -12.15 11.24
N ALA A 255 -8.61 -11.22 10.55
CA ALA A 255 -7.68 -11.54 9.47
C ALA A 255 -6.50 -10.55 9.40
N VAL A 256 -5.38 -11.02 8.85
CA VAL A 256 -4.25 -10.19 8.41
C VAL A 256 -4.04 -10.43 6.93
N ILE A 257 -4.19 -9.40 6.12
CA ILE A 257 -4.04 -9.45 4.66
C ILE A 257 -2.70 -8.82 4.29
N ILE A 258 -1.84 -9.58 3.64
CA ILE A 258 -0.52 -9.12 3.22
C ILE A 258 -0.58 -8.71 1.75
N GLY A 259 -0.21 -7.46 1.47
CA GLY A 259 -0.13 -6.89 0.13
C GLY A 259 1.24 -6.25 -0.15
N GLY A 260 1.40 -5.68 -1.34
CA GLY A 260 2.66 -5.09 -1.79
C GLY A 260 3.51 -6.06 -2.61
N GLY A 261 4.66 -5.59 -3.11
CA GLY A 261 5.50 -6.32 -4.06
C GLY A 261 5.99 -7.68 -3.52
N LEU A 262 6.44 -7.71 -2.27
CA LEU A 262 7.01 -8.91 -1.68
C LEU A 262 6.02 -10.10 -1.64
N THR A 263 4.72 -9.87 -1.73
CA THR A 263 3.72 -10.96 -1.76
C THR A 263 3.77 -11.81 -3.03
N ARG A 264 4.45 -11.36 -4.08
CA ARG A 264 4.65 -12.15 -5.32
C ARG A 264 5.37 -13.47 -5.09
N VAL A 265 6.18 -13.56 -4.04
CA VAL A 265 6.89 -14.80 -3.70
C VAL A 265 6.00 -15.87 -3.06
N GLY A 266 4.72 -15.55 -2.79
CA GLY A 266 3.71 -16.51 -2.37
C GLY A 266 3.97 -17.16 -1.02
N ASP A 267 3.79 -18.48 -0.95
CA ASP A 267 3.95 -19.25 0.29
C ASP A 267 5.40 -19.28 0.81
N ARG A 268 6.40 -18.90 0.01
CA ARG A 268 7.77 -18.71 0.51
C ARG A 268 7.85 -17.59 1.56
N LEU A 269 6.97 -16.59 1.49
CA LEU A 269 6.79 -15.58 2.52
C LEU A 269 5.80 -16.03 3.60
N LEU A 270 4.59 -16.46 3.19
CA LEU A 270 3.50 -16.71 4.15
C LEU A 270 3.71 -17.97 4.99
N GLY A 271 4.37 -19.01 4.49
CA GLY A 271 4.67 -20.22 5.23
C GLY A 271 5.50 -19.93 6.50
N PRO A 272 6.74 -19.45 6.36
CA PRO A 272 7.58 -19.09 7.50
C PRO A 272 6.96 -18.01 8.40
N LEU A 273 6.25 -17.03 7.81
CA LEU A 273 5.56 -15.99 8.56
C LEU A 273 4.51 -16.58 9.52
N ARG A 274 3.63 -17.47 9.02
CA ARG A 274 2.62 -18.16 9.84
C ARG A 274 3.24 -18.94 10.98
N GLU A 275 4.35 -19.64 10.74
CA GLU A 275 5.07 -20.37 11.78
C GLU A 275 5.59 -19.45 12.88
N VAL A 276 6.15 -18.27 12.53
CA VAL A 276 6.64 -17.31 13.52
C VAL A 276 5.48 -16.75 14.33
N VAL A 277 4.37 -16.41 13.69
CA VAL A 277 3.16 -15.91 14.35
C VAL A 277 2.64 -16.93 15.34
N LEU A 278 2.48 -18.20 14.94
CA LEU A 278 2.01 -19.27 15.81
C LEU A 278 2.86 -19.46 17.07
N ARG A 279 4.20 -19.31 16.94
CA ARG A 279 5.11 -19.46 18.09
C ARG A 279 5.13 -18.24 19.03
N ARG A 280 4.66 -17.07 18.57
CA ARG A 280 4.75 -15.80 19.32
C ARG A 280 3.42 -15.24 19.81
N THR A 281 2.32 -15.85 19.46
CA THR A 281 1.00 -15.46 19.94
C THR A 281 0.64 -16.22 21.21
N PHE A 282 0.09 -15.48 22.20
CA PHE A 282 -0.12 -16.00 23.56
C PHE A 282 -1.26 -17.02 23.66
N VAL A 283 -2.26 -16.91 22.81
CA VAL A 283 -3.48 -17.74 22.91
C VAL A 283 -3.75 -18.44 21.59
N SER A 284 -4.10 -19.72 21.67
CA SER A 284 -4.54 -20.51 20.50
C SER A 284 -5.73 -19.88 19.73
N ALA A 285 -6.53 -19.01 20.38
CA ALA A 285 -7.59 -18.25 19.74
C ALA A 285 -7.05 -17.19 18.74
N VAL A 286 -5.83 -16.70 18.92
CA VAL A 286 -5.14 -15.82 17.97
C VAL A 286 -4.69 -16.61 16.74
N ALA A 287 -4.50 -17.93 16.88
CA ALA A 287 -4.28 -18.82 15.74
C ALA A 287 -5.52 -18.95 14.83
N ALA A 288 -6.68 -18.43 15.26
CA ALA A 288 -7.88 -18.33 14.42
C ALA A 288 -7.85 -17.15 13.44
N SER A 289 -6.94 -16.18 13.60
CA SER A 289 -6.76 -15.10 12.63
C SER A 289 -6.16 -15.67 11.34
N GLU A 290 -6.86 -15.50 10.24
CA GLU A 290 -6.39 -15.95 8.94
C GLU A 290 -5.33 -14.98 8.40
N ILE A 291 -4.14 -15.49 8.06
CA ILE A 291 -3.13 -14.71 7.33
C ILE A 291 -3.27 -15.04 5.85
N LYS A 292 -3.65 -14.05 5.05
CA LYS A 292 -4.01 -14.17 3.63
C LYS A 292 -3.13 -13.29 2.74
N HIS A 293 -3.05 -13.64 1.46
CA HIS A 293 -2.61 -12.70 0.43
C HIS A 293 -3.70 -11.68 0.07
N SER A 294 -3.27 -10.49 -0.34
CA SER A 294 -4.13 -9.53 -1.07
C SER A 294 -4.63 -10.16 -2.37
N GLU A 295 -5.92 -9.99 -2.67
CA GLU A 295 -6.54 -10.51 -3.90
C GLU A 295 -6.47 -9.50 -5.06
N LEU A 296 -6.24 -8.22 -4.78
CA LEU A 296 -6.34 -7.14 -5.76
C LEU A 296 -5.03 -6.85 -6.50
N GLY A 297 -3.93 -7.46 -6.07
CA GLY A 297 -2.64 -7.35 -6.73
C GLY A 297 -2.11 -5.90 -6.82
N PRO A 298 -1.35 -5.57 -7.88
CA PRO A 298 -0.65 -4.28 -7.97
C PRO A 298 -1.58 -3.06 -8.16
N LEU A 299 -2.84 -3.27 -8.56
CA LEU A 299 -3.81 -2.18 -8.72
C LEU A 299 -4.62 -1.91 -7.44
N GLY A 300 -4.49 -2.74 -6.40
CA GLY A 300 -5.32 -2.69 -5.20
C GLY A 300 -5.35 -1.32 -4.54
N VAL A 301 -4.20 -0.65 -4.37
CA VAL A 301 -4.14 0.68 -3.74
C VAL A 301 -4.85 1.74 -4.60
N ALA A 302 -4.65 1.72 -5.93
CA ALA A 302 -5.34 2.65 -6.82
C ALA A 302 -6.86 2.40 -6.88
N VAL A 303 -7.29 1.12 -6.82
CA VAL A 303 -8.71 0.77 -6.67
C VAL A 303 -9.26 1.26 -5.34
N GLY A 304 -8.49 1.16 -4.25
CA GLY A 304 -8.84 1.72 -2.94
C GLY A 304 -9.00 3.23 -2.97
N ALA A 305 -8.13 3.92 -3.72
CA ALA A 305 -8.25 5.36 -3.93
C ALA A 305 -9.56 5.71 -4.67
N ALA A 306 -9.93 4.96 -5.71
CA ALA A 306 -11.24 5.11 -6.35
C ALA A 306 -12.41 4.78 -5.39
N THR A 307 -12.24 3.78 -4.52
CA THR A 307 -13.27 3.38 -3.54
C THR A 307 -13.48 4.46 -2.48
N LEU A 308 -12.45 5.21 -2.09
CA LEU A 308 -12.58 6.36 -1.19
C LEU A 308 -13.55 7.42 -1.76
N VAL A 309 -13.49 7.68 -3.06
CA VAL A 309 -14.43 8.58 -3.74
C VAL A 309 -15.86 8.01 -3.71
N LEU A 310 -15.99 6.71 -3.98
CA LEU A 310 -17.29 6.03 -3.94
C LEU A 310 -17.91 6.08 -2.53
N GLU A 311 -17.11 5.84 -1.48
CA GLU A 311 -17.53 5.94 -0.09
C GLU A 311 -18.04 7.35 0.26
N ALA A 312 -17.29 8.38 -0.16
CA ALA A 312 -17.68 9.77 0.02
C ALA A 312 -18.99 10.10 -0.73
N ALA A 313 -19.16 9.61 -1.95
CA ALA A 313 -20.35 9.85 -2.75
C ALA A 313 -21.60 9.12 -2.18
N LEU A 314 -21.42 7.95 -1.60
CA LEU A 314 -22.51 7.23 -0.91
C LEU A 314 -22.91 7.92 0.40
N ALA A 315 -21.97 8.58 1.08
CA ALA A 315 -22.23 9.35 2.28
C ALA A 315 -22.88 10.71 1.95
N ASP A 316 -22.55 11.31 0.79
CA ASP A 316 -23.13 12.56 0.30
C ASP A 316 -23.65 12.39 -1.14
N PRO A 317 -24.95 12.07 -1.31
CA PRO A 317 -25.56 11.89 -2.64
C PRO A 317 -25.48 13.12 -3.56
N ALA A 318 -25.20 14.32 -3.04
CA ALA A 318 -25.02 15.52 -3.86
C ALA A 318 -23.77 15.43 -4.77
N LEU A 319 -22.83 14.55 -4.46
CA LEU A 319 -21.67 14.26 -5.32
C LEU A 319 -22.05 13.48 -6.57
N PHE A 320 -23.20 12.78 -6.60
CA PHE A 320 -23.68 12.15 -7.82
C PHE A 320 -24.26 13.19 -8.78
N PRO A 321 -23.95 13.11 -10.08
CA PRO A 321 -24.52 13.99 -11.07
C PRO A 321 -26.04 13.81 -11.12
N THR A 322 -26.80 14.91 -10.98
CA THR A 322 -28.25 14.89 -11.09
C THR A 322 -28.70 14.35 -12.45
N ILE A 323 -29.61 13.37 -12.44
CA ILE A 323 -30.26 12.87 -13.64
C ILE A 323 -31.30 13.94 -14.02
N GLY A 324 -30.98 14.81 -14.98
CA GLY A 324 -31.97 15.70 -15.59
C GLY A 324 -31.73 17.21 -15.49
N ALA A 325 -30.58 17.67 -15.95
CA ALA A 325 -30.52 19.00 -16.58
C ALA A 325 -30.07 18.79 -18.03
N ARG A 326 -31.03 18.60 -18.93
CA ARG A 326 -30.84 18.78 -20.37
C ARG A 326 -30.87 20.26 -20.69
#